data_fd4675fa374d53333e483ad0e79e94a1
#
_entry.id   fd4675fa374d53333e483ad0e79e94a1
#
_cell.length_a   1.000
_cell.length_b   1.000
_cell.length_c   1.000
_cell.angle_alpha   90.00
_cell.angle_beta   90.00
_cell.angle_gamma   90.00
#
_symmetry.space_group_name_H-M   'P 1'
#
loop_
_entity.id
_entity.type
_entity.pdbx_description
1 polymer ?
#
loop_
_entity_poly.entity_id
_entity_poly.type
_entity_poly.pdbx_seq_one_letter_code
_entity_poly.pdbx_strand_id
1 'polypeptide(L)'
;MQGYFGVGLEKSSKPMNAGNLFRTAHAFGASFLFTVSAVYLVNKAKSDTSAAPRNIPWYDFSSAENLKLPGGCVLVGVEFVEDALELPVFRHPSNAAYILGPEIGSLSPEILQCCRHVVKIPSSFCLNVATTGAIVLYDRIRILGNYGERPVSTTGESLPPLEHVQGVPIRRKQKK
;
A
#
# COMPACT_ATOMS: atom_id res chain seq x y z
N MET A 1 6.52 -18.29 8.57
CA MET A 1 5.13 -18.06 8.10
C MET A 1 5.18 -16.80 7.25
N GLN A 2 4.90 -16.94 5.96
CA GLN A 2 4.89 -15.80 5.02
C GLN A 2 3.67 -14.94 5.33
N GLY A 3 3.90 -13.65 5.56
CA GLY A 3 2.82 -12.70 5.78
C GLY A 3 2.35 -12.06 4.47
N TYR A 4 1.29 -11.29 4.52
CA TYR A 4 0.76 -10.53 3.40
C TYR A 4 0.53 -9.06 3.79
N PHE A 5 0.34 -8.19 2.81
CA PHE A 5 -0.04 -6.82 3.08
C PHE A 5 -1.00 -6.24 2.04
N GLY A 6 -1.82 -5.33 2.50
CA GLY A 6 -2.66 -4.49 1.67
C GLY A 6 -2.25 -3.03 1.76
N VAL A 7 -2.71 -2.23 0.79
CA VAL A 7 -2.48 -0.78 0.75
C VAL A 7 -3.78 -0.06 0.45
N GLY A 8 -4.07 0.96 1.24
CA GLY A 8 -5.28 1.73 1.11
C GLY A 8 -5.09 3.23 1.19
N LEU A 9 -6.12 3.94 0.73
CA LEU A 9 -6.25 5.40 0.80
C LEU A 9 -7.59 5.79 1.41
N GLU A 10 -7.55 6.77 2.30
CA GLU A 10 -8.75 7.44 2.77
C GLU A 10 -8.93 8.77 2.05
N LYS A 11 -10.18 9.05 1.59
CA LYS A 11 -10.61 10.36 1.05
C LYS A 11 -9.67 10.98 0.01
N SER A 12 -8.90 10.19 -0.72
CA SER A 12 -7.98 10.72 -1.72
C SER A 12 -8.73 11.50 -2.79
N SER A 13 -8.26 12.71 -3.09
CA SER A 13 -8.87 13.62 -4.05
C SER A 13 -8.09 13.71 -5.36
N LYS A 14 -6.85 13.21 -5.40
CA LYS A 14 -5.96 13.29 -6.56
C LYS A 14 -5.73 11.92 -7.19
N PRO A 15 -6.39 11.61 -8.33
CA PRO A 15 -6.25 10.31 -9.01
C PRO A 15 -4.80 9.93 -9.32
N MET A 16 -3.96 10.92 -9.61
CA MET A 16 -2.55 10.69 -9.92
C MET A 16 -1.77 10.09 -8.74
N ASN A 17 -2.01 10.59 -7.54
CA ASN A 17 -1.34 10.08 -6.33
C ASN A 17 -1.79 8.66 -6.00
N ALA A 18 -3.10 8.39 -6.11
CA ALA A 18 -3.65 7.07 -5.92
C ALA A 18 -3.08 6.07 -6.94
N GLY A 19 -3.04 6.45 -8.22
CA GLY A 19 -2.48 5.60 -9.26
C GLY A 19 -1.00 5.28 -9.02
N ASN A 20 -0.20 6.27 -8.63
CA ASN A 20 1.22 6.07 -8.32
C ASN A 20 1.40 5.17 -7.08
N LEU A 21 0.60 5.37 -6.03
CA LEU A 21 0.65 4.52 -4.84
C LEU A 21 0.27 3.08 -5.17
N PHE A 22 -0.81 2.86 -5.91
CA PHE A 22 -1.28 1.51 -6.23
C PHE A 22 -0.35 0.80 -7.20
N ARG A 23 0.25 1.53 -8.15
CA ARG A 23 1.33 0.98 -8.98
C ARG A 23 2.52 0.54 -8.11
N THR A 24 2.92 1.35 -7.15
CA THR A 24 3.99 1.02 -6.21
C THR A 24 3.63 -0.21 -5.37
N ALA A 25 2.41 -0.26 -4.84
CA ALA A 25 1.91 -1.41 -4.09
C ALA A 25 1.94 -2.69 -4.92
N HIS A 26 1.54 -2.62 -6.19
CA HIS A 26 1.62 -3.75 -7.13
C HIS A 26 3.07 -4.21 -7.33
N ALA A 27 3.99 -3.28 -7.58
CA ALA A 27 5.40 -3.58 -7.78
C ALA A 27 6.04 -4.26 -6.56
N PHE A 28 5.60 -3.90 -5.36
CA PHE A 28 6.06 -4.50 -4.10
C PHE A 28 5.28 -5.76 -3.68
N GLY A 29 4.32 -6.22 -4.47
CA GLY A 29 3.62 -7.47 -4.23
C GLY A 29 2.52 -7.38 -3.18
N ALA A 30 1.82 -6.24 -3.09
CA ALA A 30 0.63 -6.13 -2.25
C ALA A 30 -0.42 -7.18 -2.63
N SER A 31 -1.05 -7.78 -1.64
CA SER A 31 -2.06 -8.82 -1.84
C SER A 31 -3.45 -8.26 -2.14
N PHE A 32 -3.72 -7.03 -1.70
CA PHE A 32 -4.97 -6.33 -1.98
C PHE A 32 -4.79 -4.81 -1.88
N LEU A 33 -5.70 -4.10 -2.53
CA LEU A 33 -5.82 -2.66 -2.47
C LEU A 33 -7.18 -2.29 -1.89
N PHE A 34 -7.28 -1.14 -1.25
CA PHE A 34 -8.58 -0.66 -0.77
C PHE A 34 -8.66 0.86 -0.74
N THR A 35 -9.89 1.36 -0.75
CA THR A 35 -10.20 2.77 -0.56
C THR A 35 -11.27 2.91 0.51
N VAL A 36 -11.22 3.99 1.25
CA VAL A 36 -12.25 4.35 2.24
C VAL A 36 -12.73 5.76 1.93
N SER A 37 -14.05 5.93 1.77
CA SER A 37 -14.66 7.22 1.42
C SER A 37 -14.01 7.88 0.19
N ALA A 38 -13.70 7.09 -0.84
CA ALA A 38 -13.05 7.60 -2.05
C ALA A 38 -13.96 8.59 -2.79
N VAL A 39 -13.38 9.71 -3.21
CA VAL A 39 -14.12 10.78 -3.91
C VAL A 39 -14.22 10.52 -5.42
N TYR A 40 -13.47 9.55 -5.94
CA TYR A 40 -13.45 9.23 -7.37
C TYR A 40 -13.21 7.73 -7.62
N LEU A 41 -13.50 7.30 -8.84
CA LEU A 41 -13.27 5.92 -9.25
C LEU A 41 -11.77 5.70 -9.52
N VAL A 42 -11.13 4.88 -8.70
CA VAL A 42 -9.69 4.56 -8.77
C VAL A 42 -9.27 3.99 -10.12
N ASN A 43 -10.16 3.27 -10.80
CA ASN A 43 -9.91 2.73 -12.14
C ASN A 43 -9.69 3.79 -13.23
N LYS A 44 -9.95 5.07 -12.94
CA LYS A 44 -9.67 6.21 -13.83
C LYS A 44 -8.30 6.85 -13.62
N ALA A 45 -7.50 6.36 -12.68
CA ALA A 45 -6.17 6.89 -12.39
C ALA A 45 -5.16 6.53 -13.48
N LYS A 46 -4.96 7.42 -14.44
CA LYS A 46 -4.04 7.22 -15.59
C LYS A 46 -2.56 7.04 -15.19
N SER A 47 -2.19 7.42 -13.98
CA SER A 47 -0.82 7.26 -13.45
C SER A 47 -0.50 5.83 -13.06
N ASP A 48 -1.49 4.97 -12.87
CA ASP A 48 -1.29 3.54 -12.67
C ASP A 48 -1.17 2.83 -14.02
N THR A 49 0.02 2.88 -14.59
CA THR A 49 0.33 2.18 -15.84
C THR A 49 0.44 0.65 -15.68
N SER A 50 0.44 0.15 -14.43
CA SER A 50 0.45 -1.28 -14.13
C SER A 50 -0.95 -1.89 -14.07
N ALA A 51 -2.00 -1.06 -14.17
CA ALA A 51 -3.39 -1.46 -13.98
C ALA A 51 -3.59 -2.29 -12.70
N ALA A 52 -2.99 -1.87 -11.59
CA ALA A 52 -2.98 -2.60 -10.33
C ALA A 52 -4.37 -3.10 -9.90
N PRO A 53 -5.47 -2.32 -9.97
CA PRO A 53 -6.80 -2.80 -9.61
C PRO A 53 -7.36 -3.93 -10.51
N ARG A 54 -6.73 -4.22 -11.64
CA ARG A 54 -7.09 -5.38 -12.50
C ARG A 54 -6.28 -6.63 -12.15
N ASN A 55 -5.12 -6.44 -11.53
CA ASN A 55 -4.18 -7.51 -11.21
C ASN A 55 -4.14 -7.89 -9.73
N ILE A 56 -4.67 -7.01 -8.87
CA ILE A 56 -4.75 -7.20 -7.42
C ILE A 56 -6.19 -6.94 -6.99
N PRO A 57 -6.79 -7.75 -6.11
CA PRO A 57 -8.11 -7.48 -5.55
C PRO A 57 -8.19 -6.06 -4.98
N TRP A 58 -9.20 -5.32 -5.39
CA TRP A 58 -9.47 -3.99 -4.90
C TRP A 58 -10.87 -3.90 -4.28
N TYR A 59 -10.92 -3.27 -3.11
CA TYR A 59 -12.14 -3.10 -2.32
C TYR A 59 -12.39 -1.62 -2.07
N ASP A 60 -13.64 -1.20 -2.20
CA ASP A 60 -14.07 0.16 -1.91
C ASP A 60 -15.05 0.16 -0.74
N PHE A 61 -14.70 0.89 0.31
CA PHE A 61 -15.50 1.02 1.52
C PHE A 61 -16.06 2.43 1.60
N SER A 62 -17.36 2.54 1.82
CA SER A 62 -18.05 3.83 1.90
C SER A 62 -17.70 4.65 3.14
N SER A 63 -17.25 4.00 4.22
CA SER A 63 -16.85 4.64 5.47
C SER A 63 -15.89 3.76 6.27
N ALA A 64 -15.28 4.33 7.32
CA ALA A 64 -14.45 3.60 8.27
C ALA A 64 -15.20 2.46 8.97
N GLU A 65 -16.48 2.64 9.28
CA GLU A 65 -17.33 1.63 9.92
C GLU A 65 -17.54 0.39 9.04
N ASN A 66 -17.52 0.59 7.74
CA ASN A 66 -17.68 -0.49 6.76
C ASN A 66 -16.36 -1.17 6.39
N LEU A 67 -15.22 -0.66 6.90
CA LEU A 67 -13.91 -1.24 6.63
C LEU A 67 -13.82 -2.66 7.21
N LYS A 68 -13.65 -3.64 6.32
CA LYS A 68 -13.47 -5.04 6.70
C LYS A 68 -12.16 -5.56 6.14
N LEU A 69 -11.25 -5.87 7.04
CA LEU A 69 -9.97 -6.47 6.71
C LEU A 69 -10.01 -7.99 6.92
N PRO A 70 -9.15 -8.77 6.25
CA PRO A 70 -9.00 -10.19 6.51
C PRO A 70 -8.71 -10.47 7.99
N GLY A 71 -9.18 -11.60 8.50
CA GLY A 71 -8.93 -11.99 9.89
C GLY A 71 -7.45 -12.01 10.23
N GLY A 72 -7.07 -11.38 11.35
CA GLY A 72 -5.67 -11.25 11.78
C GLY A 72 -4.86 -10.20 11.03
N CYS A 73 -5.45 -9.44 10.12
CA CYS A 73 -4.80 -8.31 9.46
C CYS A 73 -4.78 -7.08 10.38
N VAL A 74 -3.61 -6.51 10.57
CA VAL A 74 -3.40 -5.32 11.42
C VAL A 74 -3.50 -4.07 10.55
N LEU A 75 -4.42 -3.15 10.89
CA LEU A 75 -4.47 -1.83 10.25
C LEU A 75 -3.37 -0.93 10.82
N VAL A 76 -2.55 -0.37 9.92
CA VAL A 76 -1.46 0.56 10.23
C VAL A 76 -1.74 1.86 9.50
N GLY A 77 -2.01 2.93 10.25
CA GLY A 77 -2.11 4.28 9.72
C GLY A 77 -0.72 4.82 9.38
N VAL A 78 -0.60 5.48 8.25
CA VAL A 78 0.61 6.19 7.86
C VAL A 78 0.29 7.68 7.85
N GLU A 79 0.69 8.37 8.92
CA GLU A 79 0.28 9.75 9.16
C GLU A 79 1.36 10.54 9.91
N PHE A 80 1.49 11.81 9.57
CA PHE A 80 2.47 12.69 10.20
C PHE A 80 1.86 13.39 11.44
N VAL A 81 1.63 12.60 12.50
CA VAL A 81 1.12 13.08 13.80
C VAL A 81 2.19 12.93 14.89
N GLU A 82 2.05 13.69 15.95
CA GLU A 82 3.09 13.82 16.97
C GLU A 82 3.37 12.49 17.68
N ASP A 83 2.34 11.76 18.04
CA ASP A 83 2.37 10.49 18.77
C ASP A 83 2.59 9.26 17.88
N ALA A 84 2.75 9.43 16.57
CA ALA A 84 3.04 8.32 15.66
C ALA A 84 4.44 7.75 15.89
N LEU A 85 4.55 6.42 15.78
CA LEU A 85 5.83 5.72 15.85
C LEU A 85 6.69 6.09 14.63
N GLU A 86 7.97 6.32 14.85
CA GLU A 86 8.90 6.56 13.74
C GLU A 86 9.17 5.26 12.96
N LEU A 87 9.07 5.32 11.64
CA LEU A 87 9.23 4.17 10.76
C LEU A 87 10.53 3.37 11.02
N PRO A 88 11.71 3.99 11.27
CA PRO A 88 12.95 3.23 11.47
C PRO A 88 12.94 2.28 12.68
N VAL A 89 12.10 2.53 13.68
CA VAL A 89 11.97 1.68 14.87
C VAL A 89 10.69 0.85 14.87
N PHE A 90 9.85 1.02 13.85
CA PHE A 90 8.59 0.29 13.74
C PHE A 90 8.82 -1.17 13.34
N ARG A 91 8.15 -2.07 14.06
CA ARG A 91 8.13 -3.49 13.71
C ARG A 91 6.88 -3.81 12.91
N HIS A 92 7.07 -4.03 11.62
CA HIS A 92 5.97 -4.34 10.72
C HIS A 92 5.26 -5.64 11.10
N PRO A 93 3.92 -5.64 11.25
CA PRO A 93 3.17 -6.88 11.41
C PRO A 93 3.29 -7.77 10.16
N SER A 94 3.35 -9.09 10.34
CA SER A 94 3.40 -10.02 9.20
C SER A 94 2.19 -9.84 8.27
N ASN A 95 0.99 -9.72 8.84
CA ASN A 95 -0.25 -9.45 8.11
C ASN A 95 -0.70 -8.02 8.41
N ALA A 96 -0.59 -7.13 7.45
CA ALA A 96 -0.86 -5.72 7.64
C ALA A 96 -1.65 -5.10 6.49
N ALA A 97 -2.44 -4.08 6.81
CA ALA A 97 -3.01 -3.15 5.83
C ALA A 97 -2.51 -1.75 6.17
N TYR A 98 -1.82 -1.11 5.23
CA TYR A 98 -1.34 0.26 5.39
C TYR A 98 -2.35 1.21 4.78
N ILE A 99 -2.83 2.17 5.56
CA ILE A 99 -3.76 3.19 5.08
C ILE A 99 -3.10 4.57 5.18
N LEU A 100 -3.16 5.31 4.07
CA LEU A 100 -2.64 6.67 3.97
C LEU A 100 -3.80 7.65 3.85
N GLY A 101 -3.63 8.84 4.39
CA GLY A 101 -4.62 9.91 4.35
C GLY A 101 -4.67 10.65 3.02
N PRO A 102 -5.57 11.64 2.92
CA PRO A 102 -5.67 12.50 1.76
C PRO A 102 -4.44 13.41 1.62
N GLU A 103 -4.27 13.98 0.45
CA GLU A 103 -3.17 14.92 0.16
C GLU A 103 -3.28 16.25 0.91
N ILE A 104 -4.48 16.59 1.36
CA ILE A 104 -4.78 17.77 2.17
C ILE A 104 -5.58 17.31 3.39
N GLY A 105 -5.03 17.54 4.57
CA GLY A 105 -5.60 17.06 5.83
C GLY A 105 -4.88 15.82 6.34
N SER A 106 -5.55 15.08 7.20
CA SER A 106 -5.04 13.89 7.87
C SER A 106 -6.02 12.73 7.75
N LEU A 107 -5.61 11.54 8.16
CA LEU A 107 -6.53 10.41 8.38
C LEU A 107 -7.64 10.85 9.35
N SER A 108 -8.87 10.42 9.07
CA SER A 108 -9.99 10.74 9.94
C SER A 108 -9.82 10.12 11.33
N PRO A 109 -10.41 10.73 12.38
CA PRO A 109 -10.40 10.15 13.71
C PRO A 109 -10.96 8.72 13.75
N GLU A 110 -11.96 8.44 12.92
CA GLU A 110 -12.60 7.12 12.81
C GLU A 110 -11.61 6.08 12.28
N ILE A 111 -10.83 6.41 11.26
CA ILE A 111 -9.78 5.53 10.74
C ILE A 111 -8.64 5.40 11.75
N LEU A 112 -8.19 6.49 12.36
CA LEU A 112 -7.14 6.45 13.38
C LEU A 112 -7.53 5.56 14.56
N GLN A 113 -8.79 5.55 14.98
CA GLN A 113 -9.31 4.65 16.04
C GLN A 113 -9.30 3.18 15.61
N CYS A 114 -9.46 2.88 14.33
CA CYS A 114 -9.34 1.53 13.79
C CYS A 114 -7.87 1.05 13.68
N CYS A 115 -6.92 1.98 13.62
CA CYS A 115 -5.50 1.66 13.49
C CYS A 115 -4.93 1.10 14.80
N ARG A 116 -4.31 -0.08 14.73
CA ARG A 116 -3.55 -0.61 15.87
C ARG A 116 -2.24 0.14 16.06
N HIS A 117 -1.66 0.66 14.99
CA HIS A 117 -0.44 1.46 14.98
C HIS A 117 -0.61 2.62 14.03
N VAL A 118 0.01 3.74 14.37
CA VAL A 118 0.20 4.86 13.46
C VAL A 118 1.70 5.09 13.33
N VAL A 119 2.19 5.19 12.10
CA VAL A 119 3.61 5.35 11.80
C VAL A 119 3.85 6.62 11.00
N LYS A 120 4.99 7.26 11.22
CA LYS A 120 5.45 8.41 10.46
C LYS A 120 6.87 8.19 9.95
N ILE A 121 7.17 8.80 8.81
CA ILE A 121 8.54 8.94 8.32
C ILE A 121 9.16 10.14 9.04
N PRO A 122 10.32 10.00 9.70
CA PRO A 122 11.00 11.12 10.32
C PRO A 122 11.50 12.08 9.24
N SER A 123 10.77 13.17 9.07
CA SER A 123 11.03 14.21 8.07
C SER A 123 10.63 15.56 8.64
N SER A 124 11.10 16.66 8.05
CA SER A 124 10.80 18.01 8.52
C SER A 124 9.36 18.43 8.22
N PHE A 125 8.70 17.80 7.27
CA PHE A 125 7.30 18.05 6.86
C PHE A 125 6.73 16.85 6.11
N CYS A 126 5.42 16.86 5.86
CA CYS A 126 4.73 15.78 5.16
C CYS A 126 5.26 15.55 3.75
N LEU A 127 5.51 14.30 3.39
CA LEU A 127 5.85 13.88 2.05
C LEU A 127 4.60 13.67 1.18
N ASN A 128 4.78 13.64 -0.14
CA ASN A 128 3.72 13.20 -1.04
C ASN A 128 3.26 11.78 -0.69
N VAL A 129 1.96 11.53 -0.75
CA VAL A 129 1.33 10.26 -0.33
C VAL A 129 1.90 9.03 -1.05
N ALA A 130 2.15 9.12 -2.36
CA ALA A 130 2.72 8.03 -3.13
C ALA A 130 4.19 7.76 -2.75
N THR A 131 4.96 8.82 -2.51
CA THR A 131 6.34 8.75 -2.02
C THR A 131 6.38 8.15 -0.62
N THR A 132 5.51 8.61 0.28
CA THR A 132 5.35 8.05 1.62
C THR A 132 5.08 6.56 1.56
N GLY A 133 4.10 6.15 0.74
CA GLY A 133 3.79 4.74 0.55
C GLY A 133 4.99 3.93 0.04
N ALA A 134 5.73 4.44 -0.93
CA ALA A 134 6.93 3.76 -1.45
C ALA A 134 7.98 3.51 -0.37
N ILE A 135 8.23 4.49 0.49
CA ILE A 135 9.20 4.38 1.59
C ILE A 135 8.73 3.35 2.62
N VAL A 136 7.47 3.41 3.04
CA VAL A 136 6.90 2.46 4.03
C VAL A 136 6.92 1.03 3.50
N LEU A 137 6.55 0.83 2.24
CA LEU A 137 6.53 -0.51 1.64
C LEU A 137 7.95 -1.05 1.41
N TYR A 138 8.89 -0.20 1.02
CA TYR A 138 10.29 -0.59 0.90
C TYR A 138 10.88 -0.98 2.26
N ASP A 139 10.61 -0.20 3.32
CA ASP A 139 11.06 -0.52 4.68
C ASP A 139 10.49 -1.87 5.17
N ARG A 140 9.18 -2.10 4.92
CA ARG A 140 8.58 -3.40 5.19
C ARG A 140 9.32 -4.55 4.51
N ILE A 141 9.60 -4.44 3.21
CA ILE A 141 10.27 -5.49 2.44
C ILE A 141 11.70 -5.68 2.91
N ARG A 142 12.39 -4.59 3.24
CA ARG A 142 13.74 -4.63 3.80
C ARG A 142 13.81 -5.42 5.11
N ILE A 143 12.79 -5.26 5.97
CA ILE A 143 12.76 -5.89 7.30
C ILE A 143 12.22 -7.32 7.24
N LEU A 144 11.10 -7.54 6.55
CA LEU A 144 10.41 -8.83 6.55
C LEU A 144 10.78 -9.73 5.35
N GLY A 145 11.46 -9.19 4.35
CA GLY A 145 11.74 -9.85 3.09
C GLY A 145 10.59 -9.74 2.08
N ASN A 146 10.82 -10.27 0.90
CA ASN A 146 9.86 -10.19 -0.21
C ASN A 146 8.81 -11.30 -0.04
N TYR A 147 7.74 -11.00 0.68
CA TYR A 147 6.65 -11.94 0.96
C TYR A 147 5.38 -11.49 0.25
N GLY A 148 4.99 -12.20 -0.67
CA GLY A 148 3.73 -12.04 -1.35
C GLY A 148 3.59 -13.21 -2.31
N GLU A 149 3.19 -14.36 -1.79
CA GLU A 149 2.47 -15.27 -2.69
C GLU A 149 1.21 -14.52 -3.09
N ARG A 150 1.05 -14.33 -4.39
CA ARG A 150 -0.16 -13.73 -4.96
C ARG A 150 -1.36 -14.54 -4.50
N PRO A 151 -2.50 -13.89 -4.26
CA PRO A 151 -3.70 -14.61 -3.93
C PRO A 151 -3.90 -15.71 -4.96
N VAL A 152 -4.14 -16.90 -4.47
CA VAL A 152 -4.50 -18.07 -5.29
C VAL A 152 -5.73 -17.69 -6.09
N SER A 153 -5.79 -18.07 -7.37
CA SER A 153 -7.02 -17.96 -8.14
C SER A 153 -8.16 -18.71 -7.43
N THR A 154 -9.41 -18.41 -7.76
CA THR A 154 -10.58 -19.13 -7.24
C THR A 154 -10.52 -20.65 -7.47
N THR A 155 -9.64 -21.12 -8.32
CA THR A 155 -9.37 -22.55 -8.59
C THR A 155 -8.24 -23.13 -7.75
N GLY A 156 -7.57 -22.34 -6.90
CA GLY A 156 -6.46 -22.80 -6.06
C GLY A 156 -5.11 -22.87 -6.77
N GLU A 157 -5.04 -22.53 -8.04
CA GLU A 157 -3.78 -22.48 -8.79
C GLU A 157 -3.09 -21.11 -8.65
N SER A 158 -1.79 -21.10 -8.39
CA SER A 158 -0.98 -19.90 -8.44
C SER A 158 -0.93 -19.41 -9.88
N LEU A 159 -1.41 -18.19 -10.11
CA LEU A 159 -1.25 -17.56 -11.42
C LEU A 159 0.24 -17.30 -11.68
N PRO A 160 0.76 -17.66 -12.87
CA PRO A 160 2.12 -17.31 -13.23
C PRO A 160 2.29 -15.78 -13.17
N PRO A 161 3.47 -15.29 -12.77
CA PRO A 161 3.74 -13.85 -12.80
C PRO A 161 3.49 -13.35 -14.23
N LEU A 162 2.62 -12.34 -14.36
CA LEU A 162 2.52 -11.62 -15.63
C LEU A 162 3.90 -11.05 -15.94
N GLU A 163 4.46 -11.40 -17.08
CA GLU A 163 5.70 -10.79 -17.55
C GLU A 163 5.47 -9.28 -17.68
N HIS A 164 5.98 -8.54 -16.73
CA HIS A 164 5.98 -7.09 -16.82
C HIS A 164 7.18 -6.68 -17.69
N VAL A 165 6.91 -6.50 -18.97
CA VAL A 165 7.92 -6.03 -19.91
C VAL A 165 8.04 -4.51 -19.81
N GLN A 166 8.77 -4.02 -18.81
CA GLN A 166 9.34 -2.68 -18.87
C GLN A 166 10.85 -2.80 -18.89
N GLY A 167 11.41 -2.77 -20.10
CA GLY A 167 12.83 -2.72 -20.35
C GLY A 167 13.62 -3.94 -19.81
N VAL A 168 14.48 -4.48 -20.60
CA VAL A 168 15.39 -5.52 -20.14
C VAL A 168 16.36 -4.89 -19.13
N PRO A 169 16.57 -5.46 -17.94
CA PRO A 169 17.54 -4.95 -16.98
C PRO A 169 18.94 -4.90 -17.63
N ILE A 170 19.49 -3.70 -17.73
CA ILE A 170 20.87 -3.54 -18.26
C ILE A 170 21.81 -4.00 -17.16
N ARG A 171 22.43 -5.15 -17.34
CA ARG A 171 23.50 -5.64 -16.46
C ARG A 171 24.80 -4.89 -16.75
N ARG A 172 25.42 -4.31 -15.74
CA ARG A 172 26.76 -3.77 -15.86
C ARG A 172 27.72 -4.91 -16.31
N LYS A 173 28.46 -4.69 -17.41
CA LYS A 173 29.53 -5.62 -17.76
C LYS A 173 30.56 -5.62 -16.63
N GLN A 174 30.83 -6.79 -16.05
CA GLN A 174 31.94 -6.91 -15.12
C GLN A 174 33.22 -6.59 -15.93
N LYS A 175 33.97 -5.58 -15.47
CA LYS A 175 35.31 -5.35 -15.97
C LYS A 175 36.17 -6.58 -15.59
N LYS A 176 36.70 -7.27 -16.60
CA LYS A 176 37.74 -8.27 -16.38
C LYS A 176 39.00 -7.62 -15.88
#